data_6e0f9a0eca775c843a431d30d8376be6
#
_entry.id   6e0f9a0eca775c843a431d30d8376be6
#
_cell.length_a   1.000
_cell.length_b   1.000
_cell.length_c   1.000
_cell.angle_alpha   90.00
_cell.angle_beta   90.00
_cell.angle_gamma   90.00
#
_symmetry.space_group_name_H-M   'P 1'
#
loop_
_entity.id
_entity.type
_entity.pdbx_description
1 polymer ?
#
loop_
_entity_poly.entity_id
_entity_poly.type
_entity_poly.pdbx_seq_one_letter_code
_entity_poly.pdbx_strand_id
1 'polypeptide(L)'
;MPLVSLTSDYGTKDHFVGALKGQLYHANKDIIIVDINHEIKPFDVLSGAYILKNASRTFPAGSIHIASINIREGNSRFLIVKRQELFFVVPDNGLICLMFPDEDFEAFAFEHLTKTFTFQELHQSLGTIIEHITGNQIEAISVKTNSYKVLNNIQAIVMPDLIRGSVFYIDGFDNLVVNINKKLFDEFVGDKQFLISFRQHKIGSISKHYSDVPEGEVLALFNDAGYLEISMNRANAAGLLGLAYGSLVMVEVFE
;
A
#
# COMPACT_ATOMS: atom_id res chain seq x y z
N MET A 1 -24.92 6.94 -3.61
CA MET A 1 -23.77 7.74 -4.07
C MET A 1 -22.53 6.87 -3.92
N PRO A 2 -21.81 6.56 -4.99
CA PRO A 2 -20.60 5.76 -4.93
C PRO A 2 -19.49 6.52 -4.19
N LEU A 3 -18.74 5.81 -3.32
CA LEU A 3 -17.54 6.34 -2.68
C LEU A 3 -16.34 6.11 -3.60
N VAL A 4 -15.59 7.17 -3.88
CA VAL A 4 -14.36 7.12 -4.67
C VAL A 4 -13.20 7.58 -3.81
N SER A 5 -12.26 6.70 -3.51
CA SER A 5 -11.07 7.10 -2.77
C SER A 5 -9.90 7.41 -3.71
N LEU A 6 -9.08 8.38 -3.34
CA LEU A 6 -7.92 8.81 -4.11
C LEU A 6 -6.62 8.58 -3.34
N THR A 7 -5.66 7.98 -4.03
CA THR A 7 -4.30 7.77 -3.55
C THR A 7 -3.32 8.14 -4.67
N SER A 8 -2.36 9.03 -4.42
CA SER A 8 -1.41 9.45 -5.45
C SER A 8 -0.06 9.88 -4.89
N ASP A 9 0.91 10.03 -5.79
CA ASP A 9 2.21 10.63 -5.53
C ASP A 9 2.32 12.08 -6.08
N TYR A 10 1.17 12.77 -6.20
CA TYR A 10 1.09 14.13 -6.76
C TYR A 10 1.47 15.23 -5.77
N GLY A 11 1.46 14.94 -4.48
CA GLY A 11 1.53 15.94 -3.42
C GLY A 11 0.25 16.79 -3.33
N THR A 12 0.20 17.65 -2.33
CA THR A 12 -0.93 18.58 -2.11
C THR A 12 -0.57 20.03 -2.43
N LYS A 13 0.66 20.29 -2.86
CA LYS A 13 1.20 21.62 -3.11
C LYS A 13 0.68 22.25 -4.40
N ASP A 14 0.49 21.42 -5.42
CA ASP A 14 0.16 21.84 -6.76
C ASP A 14 -1.32 21.55 -7.11
N HIS A 15 -1.72 21.89 -8.32
CA HIS A 15 -3.09 21.80 -8.79
C HIS A 15 -3.55 20.38 -9.18
N PHE A 16 -2.65 19.39 -9.25
CA PHE A 16 -2.93 18.08 -9.85
C PHE A 16 -4.07 17.33 -9.18
N VAL A 17 -4.10 17.28 -7.84
CA VAL A 17 -5.19 16.63 -7.09
C VAL A 17 -6.51 17.35 -7.30
N GLY A 18 -6.50 18.69 -7.30
CA GLY A 18 -7.69 19.50 -7.57
C GLY A 18 -8.22 19.28 -8.97
N ALA A 19 -7.35 19.23 -9.99
CA ALA A 19 -7.72 18.97 -11.37
C ALA A 19 -8.30 17.55 -11.55
N LEU A 20 -7.71 16.54 -10.91
CA LEU A 20 -8.24 15.18 -10.89
C LEU A 20 -9.67 15.17 -10.33
N LYS A 21 -9.89 15.73 -9.15
CA LYS A 21 -11.23 15.79 -8.51
C LYS A 21 -12.25 16.51 -9.40
N GLY A 22 -11.85 17.66 -9.97
CA GLY A 22 -12.71 18.40 -10.90
C GLY A 22 -13.15 17.55 -12.08
N GLN A 23 -12.24 16.77 -12.66
CA GLN A 23 -12.55 15.91 -13.79
C GLN A 23 -13.44 14.71 -13.38
N LEU A 24 -13.23 14.14 -12.19
CA LEU A 24 -14.08 13.07 -11.67
C LEU A 24 -15.52 13.55 -11.40
N TYR A 25 -15.68 14.77 -10.84
CA TYR A 25 -16.99 15.38 -10.66
C TYR A 25 -17.65 15.81 -11.98
N HIS A 26 -16.86 16.12 -13.01
CA HIS A 26 -17.38 16.37 -14.34
C HIS A 26 -17.99 15.10 -14.94
N ALA A 27 -17.34 13.96 -14.74
CA ALA A 27 -17.80 12.65 -15.20
C ALA A 27 -19.03 12.16 -14.42
N ASN A 28 -19.03 12.29 -13.12
CA ASN A 28 -20.18 11.89 -12.28
C ASN A 28 -20.30 12.81 -11.06
N LYS A 29 -21.39 13.61 -11.03
CA LYS A 29 -21.65 14.57 -9.95
C LYS A 29 -22.11 13.92 -8.63
N ASP A 30 -22.55 12.67 -8.69
CA ASP A 30 -23.15 11.96 -7.55
C ASP A 30 -22.13 11.10 -6.78
N ILE A 31 -20.83 11.25 -7.03
CA ILE A 31 -19.79 10.57 -6.28
C ILE A 31 -19.40 11.36 -5.02
N ILE A 32 -18.92 10.63 -4.01
CA ILE A 32 -18.26 11.22 -2.84
C ILE A 32 -16.77 10.89 -2.92
N ILE A 33 -15.93 11.91 -2.99
CA ILE A 33 -14.48 11.73 -3.06
C ILE A 33 -13.89 11.77 -1.65
N VAL A 34 -13.05 10.78 -1.33
CA VAL A 34 -12.30 10.65 -0.07
C VAL A 34 -10.81 10.57 -0.39
N ASP A 35 -10.02 11.49 0.12
CA ASP A 35 -8.56 11.41 -0.01
C ASP A 35 -8.00 10.41 1.00
N ILE A 36 -7.24 9.43 0.54
CA ILE A 36 -6.48 8.54 1.41
C ILE A 36 -5.09 9.16 1.67
N ASN A 37 -4.32 9.38 0.60
CA ASN A 37 -2.99 9.97 0.71
C ASN A 37 -2.54 10.52 -0.64
N HIS A 38 -1.96 11.73 -0.65
CA HIS A 38 -1.36 12.34 -1.82
C HIS A 38 0.14 12.65 -1.64
N GLU A 39 0.67 12.42 -0.44
CA GLU A 39 2.05 12.67 -0.07
C GLU A 39 2.93 11.40 -0.15
N ILE A 40 2.53 10.43 -0.97
CA ILE A 40 3.38 9.27 -1.28
C ILE A 40 4.62 9.80 -2.00
N LYS A 41 5.79 9.31 -1.58
CA LYS A 41 7.04 9.71 -2.23
C LYS A 41 6.95 9.40 -3.74
N PRO A 42 7.31 10.33 -4.63
CA PRO A 42 7.22 10.12 -6.06
C PRO A 42 7.80 8.77 -6.51
N PHE A 43 6.99 8.03 -7.28
CA PHE A 43 7.30 6.72 -7.86
C PHE A 43 7.37 5.54 -6.87
N ASP A 44 7.06 5.74 -5.59
CA ASP A 44 7.08 4.67 -4.58
C ASP A 44 5.81 3.83 -4.61
N VAL A 45 5.81 2.84 -5.49
CA VAL A 45 4.68 1.91 -5.69
C VAL A 45 4.44 1.03 -4.45
N LEU A 46 5.51 0.68 -3.71
CA LEU A 46 5.40 -0.20 -2.54
C LEU A 46 4.68 0.49 -1.38
N SER A 47 5.09 1.71 -1.04
CA SER A 47 4.39 2.51 -0.03
C SER A 47 2.94 2.79 -0.42
N GLY A 48 2.68 3.08 -1.70
CA GLY A 48 1.33 3.28 -2.21
C GLY A 48 0.46 2.04 -2.08
N ALA A 49 0.99 0.86 -2.41
CA ALA A 49 0.29 -0.40 -2.26
C ALA A 49 -0.04 -0.71 -0.78
N TYR A 50 0.91 -0.48 0.11
CA TYR A 50 0.72 -0.66 1.56
C TYR A 50 -0.38 0.25 2.10
N ILE A 51 -0.32 1.55 1.79
CA ILE A 51 -1.30 2.54 2.25
C ILE A 51 -2.70 2.20 1.71
N LEU A 52 -2.83 1.98 0.40
CA LEU A 52 -4.12 1.72 -0.24
C LEU A 52 -4.74 0.41 0.24
N LYS A 53 -3.96 -0.67 0.35
CA LYS A 53 -4.43 -1.95 0.88
C LYS A 53 -5.03 -1.80 2.26
N ASN A 54 -4.35 -1.10 3.17
CA ASN A 54 -4.79 -0.98 4.54
C ASN A 54 -6.00 -0.06 4.69
N ALA A 55 -6.02 1.08 3.99
CA ALA A 55 -7.16 1.98 4.02
C ALA A 55 -8.41 1.35 3.41
N SER A 56 -8.29 0.66 2.27
CA SER A 56 -9.45 0.11 1.55
C SER A 56 -10.27 -0.90 2.35
N ARG A 57 -9.67 -1.57 3.34
CA ARG A 57 -10.35 -2.57 4.19
C ARG A 57 -11.55 -2.02 4.97
N THR A 58 -11.58 -0.72 5.22
CA THR A 58 -12.63 -0.07 6.03
C THR A 58 -13.72 0.58 5.19
N PHE A 59 -13.58 0.56 3.88
CA PHE A 59 -14.55 1.16 2.98
C PHE A 59 -15.74 0.23 2.73
N PRO A 60 -16.95 0.78 2.56
CA PRO A 60 -18.13 -0.02 2.28
C PRO A 60 -18.08 -0.68 0.90
N ALA A 61 -18.86 -1.75 0.74
CA ALA A 61 -19.09 -2.44 -0.52
C ALA A 61 -19.47 -1.46 -1.65
N GLY A 62 -18.98 -1.70 -2.86
CA GLY A 62 -19.18 -0.84 -4.03
C GLY A 62 -18.25 0.37 -4.09
N SER A 63 -17.34 0.55 -3.13
CA SER A 63 -16.35 1.63 -3.18
C SER A 63 -15.34 1.43 -4.31
N ILE A 64 -14.93 2.55 -4.91
CA ILE A 64 -13.96 2.60 -6.00
C ILE A 64 -12.68 3.27 -5.47
N HIS A 65 -11.56 2.58 -5.57
CA HIS A 65 -10.26 3.06 -5.12
C HIS A 65 -9.37 3.38 -6.32
N ILE A 66 -9.05 4.66 -6.51
CA ILE A 66 -8.17 5.10 -7.59
C ILE A 66 -6.77 5.30 -7.02
N ALA A 67 -5.77 4.65 -7.62
CA ALA A 67 -4.36 4.94 -7.38
C ALA A 67 -3.73 5.56 -8.61
N SER A 68 -3.14 6.74 -8.44
CA SER A 68 -2.37 7.46 -9.45
C SER A 68 -0.93 7.60 -8.97
N ILE A 69 -0.16 6.50 -9.04
CA ILE A 69 1.20 6.42 -8.50
C ILE A 69 2.13 5.91 -9.58
N ASN A 70 3.29 6.57 -9.76
CA ASN A 70 4.30 6.22 -10.75
C ASN A 70 3.72 6.09 -12.16
N ILE A 71 2.89 7.05 -12.54
CA ILE A 71 2.34 7.14 -13.89
C ILE A 71 3.32 7.92 -14.76
N ARG A 72 3.67 7.37 -15.91
CA ARG A 72 4.61 7.97 -16.86
C ARG A 72 4.25 7.62 -18.30
N GLU A 73 4.73 8.41 -19.22
CA GLU A 73 4.64 8.13 -20.65
C GLU A 73 5.10 6.70 -20.98
N GLY A 74 4.39 6.05 -21.89
CA GLY A 74 4.63 4.64 -22.25
C GLY A 74 3.95 3.63 -21.32
N ASN A 75 3.38 4.05 -20.19
CA ASN A 75 2.59 3.21 -19.29
C ASN A 75 1.11 3.65 -19.32
N SER A 76 0.49 3.45 -20.47
CA SER A 76 -0.87 3.93 -20.78
C SER A 76 -1.99 2.95 -20.37
N ARG A 77 -1.63 1.79 -19.81
CA ARG A 77 -2.57 0.76 -19.42
C ARG A 77 -2.97 0.90 -17.96
N PHE A 78 -4.27 0.90 -17.71
CA PHE A 78 -4.85 0.78 -16.38
C PHE A 78 -5.50 -0.58 -16.20
N LEU A 79 -5.53 -1.04 -14.96
CA LEU A 79 -6.30 -2.20 -14.53
C LEU A 79 -7.49 -1.71 -13.72
N ILE A 80 -8.67 -2.19 -14.10
CA ILE A 80 -9.87 -2.15 -13.28
C ILE A 80 -9.94 -3.50 -12.61
N VAL A 81 -9.75 -3.53 -11.30
CA VAL A 81 -9.70 -4.76 -10.52
C VAL A 81 -10.92 -4.85 -9.63
N LYS A 82 -11.63 -5.96 -9.72
CA LYS A 82 -12.73 -6.31 -8.82
C LYS A 82 -12.25 -7.36 -7.84
N ARG A 83 -12.30 -7.02 -6.57
CA ARG A 83 -11.96 -7.95 -5.50
C ARG A 83 -13.00 -7.85 -4.39
N GLN A 84 -13.65 -8.98 -4.10
CA GLN A 84 -14.83 -8.99 -3.24
C GLN A 84 -15.87 -8.00 -3.81
N GLU A 85 -16.29 -7.01 -3.02
CA GLU A 85 -17.24 -5.99 -3.46
C GLU A 85 -16.58 -4.61 -3.67
N LEU A 86 -15.24 -4.56 -3.77
CA LEU A 86 -14.46 -3.34 -3.99
C LEU A 86 -13.90 -3.29 -5.41
N PHE A 87 -13.77 -2.07 -5.94
CA PHE A 87 -13.11 -1.82 -7.22
C PHE A 87 -11.81 -1.04 -7.00
N PHE A 88 -10.76 -1.43 -7.73
CA PHE A 88 -9.49 -0.72 -7.73
C PHE A 88 -9.15 -0.32 -9.17
N VAL A 89 -8.89 0.96 -9.38
CA VAL A 89 -8.44 1.52 -10.66
C VAL A 89 -7.00 1.93 -10.48
N VAL A 90 -6.09 1.15 -11.04
CA VAL A 90 -4.65 1.28 -10.79
C VAL A 90 -3.87 1.22 -12.10
N PRO A 91 -2.73 1.92 -12.21
CA PRO A 91 -1.83 1.72 -13.36
C PRO A 91 -1.27 0.30 -13.36
N ASP A 92 -1.10 -0.29 -14.55
CA ASP A 92 -0.46 -1.60 -14.69
C ASP A 92 1.05 -1.49 -14.49
N ASN A 93 1.45 -1.26 -13.25
CA ASN A 93 2.84 -1.06 -12.85
C ASN A 93 3.27 -2.00 -11.71
N GLY A 94 2.43 -3.00 -11.37
CA GLY A 94 2.68 -3.98 -10.33
C GLY A 94 2.08 -3.63 -8.97
N LEU A 95 1.43 -2.47 -8.83
CA LEU A 95 0.82 -2.03 -7.57
C LEU A 95 -0.18 -3.06 -7.04
N ILE A 96 -1.06 -3.59 -7.91
CA ILE A 96 -2.10 -4.54 -7.49
C ILE A 96 -1.51 -5.86 -6.94
N CYS A 97 -0.40 -6.34 -7.53
CA CYS A 97 0.27 -7.55 -7.06
C CYS A 97 0.97 -7.34 -5.70
N LEU A 98 1.45 -6.13 -5.43
CA LEU A 98 1.98 -5.78 -4.11
C LEU A 98 0.88 -5.69 -3.04
N MET A 99 -0.32 -5.25 -3.44
CA MET A 99 -1.48 -5.24 -2.54
C MET A 99 -1.97 -6.66 -2.23
N PHE A 100 -2.07 -7.52 -3.23
CA PHE A 100 -2.74 -8.83 -3.17
C PHE A 100 -1.87 -9.94 -3.80
N PRO A 101 -0.69 -10.25 -3.21
CA PRO A 101 0.28 -11.16 -3.83
C PRO A 101 -0.23 -12.58 -4.01
N ASP A 102 -1.06 -13.08 -3.08
CA ASP A 102 -1.56 -14.46 -3.05
C ASP A 102 -3.10 -14.51 -2.98
N GLU A 103 -3.76 -13.46 -3.47
CA GLU A 103 -5.19 -13.31 -3.31
C GLU A 103 -5.88 -13.24 -4.68
N ASP A 104 -7.03 -13.89 -4.81
CA ASP A 104 -7.83 -13.89 -6.03
C ASP A 104 -8.51 -12.54 -6.26
N PHE A 105 -8.47 -12.08 -7.51
CA PHE A 105 -9.19 -10.92 -8.00
C PHE A 105 -9.49 -11.07 -9.50
N GLU A 106 -10.48 -10.34 -9.99
CA GLU A 106 -10.73 -10.21 -11.42
C GLU A 106 -10.11 -8.91 -11.92
N ALA A 107 -9.35 -8.97 -13.01
CA ALA A 107 -8.73 -7.82 -13.62
C ALA A 107 -9.24 -7.59 -15.05
N PHE A 108 -9.48 -6.33 -15.39
CA PHE A 108 -9.87 -5.85 -16.70
C PHE A 108 -8.89 -4.79 -17.16
N ALA A 109 -8.34 -4.96 -18.35
CA ALA A 109 -7.38 -4.01 -18.92
C ALA A 109 -8.11 -2.90 -19.67
N PHE A 110 -7.80 -1.66 -19.33
CA PHE A 110 -8.24 -0.46 -20.01
C PHE A 110 -7.05 0.15 -20.76
N GLU A 111 -7.14 0.24 -22.10
CA GLU A 111 -6.06 0.64 -23.01
C GLU A 111 -6.40 1.84 -23.91
N HIS A 112 -7.19 2.78 -23.41
CA HIS A 112 -7.61 3.93 -24.21
C HIS A 112 -6.62 5.09 -24.23
N LEU A 113 -5.56 5.05 -23.40
CA LEU A 113 -4.50 6.04 -23.45
C LEU A 113 -3.50 5.72 -24.58
N THR A 114 -3.09 6.72 -25.32
CA THR A 114 -1.96 6.62 -26.27
C THR A 114 -0.64 6.48 -25.53
N LYS A 115 0.45 6.12 -26.24
CA LYS A 115 1.79 6.00 -25.61
C LYS A 115 2.26 7.30 -24.96
N THR A 116 1.83 8.43 -25.51
CA THR A 116 2.04 9.77 -24.94
C THR A 116 0.69 10.34 -24.58
N PHE A 117 0.52 10.81 -23.37
CA PHE A 117 -0.69 11.40 -22.87
C PHE A 117 -0.40 12.59 -21.94
N THR A 118 -1.32 13.51 -21.89
CA THR A 118 -1.31 14.63 -20.93
C THR A 118 -2.00 14.23 -19.62
N PHE A 119 -1.74 14.97 -18.55
CA PHE A 119 -2.51 14.81 -17.31
C PHE A 119 -4.01 14.97 -17.49
N GLN A 120 -4.44 15.85 -18.40
CA GLN A 120 -5.85 16.04 -18.71
C GLN A 120 -6.48 14.78 -19.31
N GLU A 121 -5.82 14.16 -20.30
CA GLU A 121 -6.30 12.91 -20.91
C GLU A 121 -6.33 11.76 -19.91
N LEU A 122 -5.33 11.69 -19.03
CA LEU A 122 -5.32 10.72 -17.93
C LEU A 122 -6.55 10.90 -17.02
N HIS A 123 -6.81 12.12 -16.57
CA HIS A 123 -7.92 12.39 -15.68
C HIS A 123 -9.29 12.16 -16.35
N GLN A 124 -9.41 12.46 -17.65
CA GLN A 124 -10.60 12.14 -18.45
C GLN A 124 -10.82 10.62 -18.53
N SER A 125 -9.77 9.85 -18.76
CA SER A 125 -9.84 8.38 -18.78
C SER A 125 -10.28 7.81 -17.43
N LEU A 126 -9.78 8.33 -16.32
CA LEU A 126 -10.22 7.94 -14.98
C LEU A 126 -11.72 8.28 -14.75
N GLY A 127 -12.18 9.42 -15.25
CA GLY A 127 -13.59 9.79 -15.24
C GLY A 127 -14.45 8.77 -16.00
N THR A 128 -14.06 8.43 -17.24
CA THR A 128 -14.74 7.42 -18.06
C THR A 128 -14.81 6.06 -17.35
N ILE A 129 -13.72 5.64 -16.70
CA ILE A 129 -13.70 4.37 -15.96
C ILE A 129 -14.73 4.40 -14.81
N ILE A 130 -14.81 5.50 -14.05
CA ILE A 130 -15.80 5.63 -12.96
C ILE A 130 -17.23 5.55 -13.48
N GLU A 131 -17.55 6.24 -14.57
CA GLU A 131 -18.88 6.19 -15.20
C GLU A 131 -19.27 4.74 -15.53
N HIS A 132 -18.36 3.98 -16.13
CA HIS A 132 -18.64 2.59 -16.53
C HIS A 132 -18.69 1.62 -15.33
N ILE A 133 -17.91 1.85 -14.29
CA ILE A 133 -18.02 1.05 -13.04
C ILE A 133 -19.38 1.31 -12.39
N THR A 134 -19.78 2.56 -12.24
CA THR A 134 -21.06 2.93 -11.61
C THR A 134 -22.27 2.53 -12.45
N GLY A 135 -22.11 2.45 -13.77
CA GLY A 135 -23.12 1.97 -14.72
C GLY A 135 -23.16 0.45 -14.91
N ASN A 136 -22.31 -0.31 -14.21
CA ASN A 136 -22.11 -1.76 -14.41
C ASN A 136 -21.77 -2.15 -15.86
N GLN A 137 -20.95 -1.35 -16.54
CA GLN A 137 -20.59 -1.50 -17.95
C GLN A 137 -19.08 -1.58 -18.18
N ILE A 138 -18.33 -2.17 -17.25
CA ILE A 138 -16.86 -2.26 -17.31
C ILE A 138 -16.40 -2.92 -18.61
N GLU A 139 -17.07 -3.98 -19.05
CA GLU A 139 -16.72 -4.74 -20.26
C GLU A 139 -16.92 -3.95 -21.57
N ALA A 140 -17.64 -2.83 -21.53
CA ALA A 140 -17.79 -1.96 -22.70
C ALA A 140 -16.51 -1.18 -23.04
N ILE A 141 -15.62 -0.99 -22.05
CA ILE A 141 -14.41 -0.16 -22.19
C ILE A 141 -13.12 -0.93 -21.89
N SER A 142 -13.22 -2.18 -21.45
CA SER A 142 -12.05 -2.94 -20.98
C SER A 142 -12.18 -4.42 -21.31
N VAL A 143 -11.05 -5.12 -21.33
CA VAL A 143 -10.98 -6.54 -21.63
C VAL A 143 -10.50 -7.32 -20.42
N LYS A 144 -11.23 -8.37 -20.03
CA LYS A 144 -10.81 -9.27 -18.94
C LYS A 144 -9.44 -9.84 -19.23
N THR A 145 -8.54 -9.80 -18.25
CA THR A 145 -7.14 -10.19 -18.44
C THR A 145 -6.55 -10.89 -17.23
N ASN A 146 -5.66 -11.84 -17.49
CA ASN A 146 -4.78 -12.44 -16.48
C ASN A 146 -3.30 -12.02 -16.72
N SER A 147 -3.07 -11.14 -17.69
CA SER A 147 -1.74 -10.63 -18.02
C SER A 147 -1.60 -9.20 -17.50
N TYR A 148 -0.82 -9.02 -16.47
CA TYR A 148 -0.50 -7.73 -15.84
C TYR A 148 0.91 -7.76 -15.28
N LYS A 149 1.47 -6.59 -15.03
CA LYS A 149 2.83 -6.46 -14.50
C LYS A 149 2.88 -6.96 -13.06
N VAL A 150 3.84 -7.82 -12.78
CA VAL A 150 4.12 -8.33 -11.43
C VAL A 150 5.35 -7.62 -10.90
N LEU A 151 5.24 -7.04 -9.70
CA LEU A 151 6.38 -6.65 -8.90
C LEU A 151 6.48 -7.63 -7.73
N ASN A 152 7.65 -8.23 -7.58
CA ASN A 152 7.93 -9.07 -6.43
C ASN A 152 8.13 -8.18 -5.21
N ASN A 153 7.38 -8.46 -4.15
CA ASN A 153 7.63 -7.83 -2.86
C ASN A 153 9.00 -8.27 -2.33
N ILE A 154 9.66 -7.39 -1.59
CA ILE A 154 10.85 -7.77 -0.83
C ILE A 154 10.37 -8.66 0.31
N GLN A 155 10.48 -9.99 0.13
CA GLN A 155 10.12 -10.95 1.16
C GLN A 155 11.22 -11.05 2.21
N ALA A 156 10.82 -11.34 3.44
CA ALA A 156 11.77 -11.71 4.48
C ALA A 156 12.43 -13.07 4.14
N ILE A 157 13.70 -13.20 4.42
CA ILE A 157 14.46 -14.44 4.18
C ILE A 157 14.40 -15.29 5.44
N VAL A 158 13.89 -16.51 5.31
CA VAL A 158 13.78 -17.48 6.40
C VAL A 158 14.96 -18.46 6.32
N MET A 159 15.66 -18.62 7.43
CA MET A 159 16.73 -19.58 7.66
C MET A 159 16.34 -20.47 8.85
N PRO A 160 17.03 -21.57 9.15
CA PRO A 160 16.61 -22.51 10.20
C PRO A 160 16.36 -21.89 11.58
N ASP A 161 17.15 -20.89 11.97
CA ASP A 161 17.16 -20.24 13.29
C ASP A 161 17.01 -18.71 13.23
N LEU A 162 16.80 -18.16 12.04
CA LEU A 162 16.80 -16.71 11.77
C LEU A 162 15.81 -16.32 10.69
N ILE A 163 14.98 -15.30 10.94
CA ILE A 163 14.31 -14.52 9.90
C ILE A 163 15.09 -13.22 9.70
N ARG A 164 15.45 -12.91 8.45
CA ARG A 164 16.02 -11.64 8.07
C ARG A 164 14.99 -10.82 7.30
N GLY A 165 14.43 -9.84 7.97
CA GLY A 165 13.56 -8.83 7.38
C GLY A 165 14.27 -7.51 7.11
N SER A 166 13.52 -6.59 6.52
CA SER A 166 13.96 -5.21 6.28
C SER A 166 12.80 -4.23 6.46
N VAL A 167 13.13 -3.01 6.85
CA VAL A 167 12.16 -1.90 6.91
C VAL A 167 11.71 -1.59 5.49
N PHE A 168 10.41 -1.68 5.22
CA PHE A 168 9.84 -1.39 3.91
C PHE A 168 8.89 -0.19 3.90
N TYR A 169 8.50 0.32 5.08
CA TYR A 169 7.67 1.50 5.23
C TYR A 169 8.00 2.20 6.54
N ILE A 170 7.93 3.51 6.54
CA ILE A 170 8.03 4.36 7.75
C ILE A 170 6.77 5.19 7.78
N ASP A 171 6.02 5.11 8.87
CA ASP A 171 4.75 5.80 9.00
C ASP A 171 4.89 7.29 9.38
N GLY A 172 3.78 8.02 9.49
CA GLY A 172 3.75 9.43 9.85
C GLY A 172 4.14 9.73 11.31
N PHE A 173 4.33 8.69 12.13
CA PHE A 173 4.85 8.78 13.50
C PHE A 173 6.33 8.38 13.61
N ASP A 174 6.98 8.17 12.46
CA ASP A 174 8.35 7.65 12.35
C ASP A 174 8.55 6.23 12.88
N ASN A 175 7.48 5.41 12.98
CA ASN A 175 7.57 3.99 13.27
C ASN A 175 8.03 3.21 12.03
N LEU A 176 8.75 2.12 12.25
CA LEU A 176 9.41 1.35 11.21
C LEU A 176 8.69 0.03 10.97
N VAL A 177 8.02 -0.11 9.84
CA VAL A 177 7.31 -1.33 9.45
C VAL A 177 8.26 -2.28 8.72
N VAL A 178 8.38 -3.50 9.24
CA VAL A 178 9.28 -4.54 8.75
C VAL A 178 8.50 -5.57 7.93
N ASN A 179 9.07 -6.09 6.87
CA ASN A 179 8.45 -7.09 5.98
C ASN A 179 8.33 -8.50 6.59
N ILE A 180 8.19 -8.58 7.89
CA ILE A 180 7.88 -9.80 8.65
C ILE A 180 6.42 -9.69 9.10
N ASN A 181 5.52 -10.46 8.51
CA ASN A 181 4.12 -10.48 8.95
C ASN A 181 3.93 -11.41 10.15
N LYS A 182 2.83 -11.20 10.88
CA LYS A 182 2.52 -11.95 12.10
C LYS A 182 2.44 -13.46 11.87
N LYS A 183 1.86 -13.89 10.75
CA LYS A 183 1.75 -15.31 10.41
C LYS A 183 3.12 -15.96 10.29
N LEU A 184 4.01 -15.35 9.51
CA LEU A 184 5.39 -15.82 9.34
C LEU A 184 6.14 -15.86 10.68
N PHE A 185 5.99 -14.82 11.49
CA PHE A 185 6.63 -14.75 12.81
C PHE A 185 6.13 -15.86 13.74
N ASP A 186 4.81 -16.04 13.85
CA ASP A 186 4.20 -17.04 14.73
C ASP A 186 4.57 -18.48 14.30
N GLU A 187 4.58 -18.75 12.98
CA GLU A 187 4.99 -20.05 12.43
C GLU A 187 6.47 -20.36 12.69
N PHE A 188 7.33 -19.34 12.67
CA PHE A 188 8.77 -19.48 12.86
C PHE A 188 9.16 -19.58 14.33
N VAL A 189 8.61 -18.71 15.18
CA VAL A 189 8.94 -18.65 16.61
C VAL A 189 8.28 -19.82 17.36
N GLY A 190 6.99 -20.07 17.12
CA GLY A 190 6.23 -21.08 17.88
C GLY A 190 6.33 -20.81 19.38
N ASP A 191 6.71 -21.84 20.14
CA ASP A 191 6.91 -21.78 21.60
C ASP A 191 8.35 -21.46 22.04
N LYS A 192 9.26 -21.15 21.08
CA LYS A 192 10.67 -20.86 21.37
C LYS A 192 10.86 -19.46 21.91
N GLN A 193 11.97 -19.27 22.61
CA GLN A 193 12.43 -17.92 22.91
C GLN A 193 12.96 -17.25 21.64
N PHE A 194 12.80 -15.93 21.53
CA PHE A 194 13.25 -15.17 20.38
C PHE A 194 13.94 -13.87 20.79
N LEU A 195 14.70 -13.32 19.84
CA LEU A 195 15.35 -12.03 19.97
C LEU A 195 15.23 -11.28 18.64
N ILE A 196 14.60 -10.12 18.67
CA ILE A 196 14.57 -9.18 17.55
C ILE A 196 15.79 -8.29 17.66
N SER A 197 16.66 -8.30 16.66
CA SER A 197 17.89 -7.52 16.66
C SER A 197 18.00 -6.61 15.44
N PHE A 198 18.42 -5.37 15.69
CA PHE A 198 18.72 -4.37 14.67
C PHE A 198 19.78 -3.42 15.19
N ARG A 199 20.82 -3.17 14.40
CA ARG A 199 22.01 -2.43 14.85
C ARG A 199 22.52 -2.98 16.19
N GLN A 200 22.49 -2.13 17.24
CA GLN A 200 22.92 -2.47 18.61
C GLN A 200 21.75 -2.81 19.56
N HIS A 201 20.51 -2.73 19.08
CA HIS A 201 19.33 -2.95 19.90
C HIS A 201 18.86 -4.40 19.82
N LYS A 202 18.32 -4.88 20.95
CA LYS A 202 17.77 -6.22 21.09
C LYS A 202 16.47 -6.16 21.88
N ILE A 203 15.43 -6.80 21.36
CA ILE A 203 14.09 -6.87 21.96
C ILE A 203 13.68 -8.34 22.05
N GLY A 204 13.38 -8.84 23.26
CA GLY A 204 12.99 -10.23 23.49
C GLY A 204 11.50 -10.45 23.72
N SER A 205 10.67 -9.45 23.46
CA SER A 205 9.21 -9.55 23.67
C SER A 205 8.43 -8.72 22.65
N ILE A 206 7.20 -9.14 22.38
CA ILE A 206 6.24 -8.36 21.57
C ILE A 206 5.31 -7.62 22.52
N SER A 207 5.27 -6.31 22.40
CA SER A 207 4.32 -5.44 23.11
C SER A 207 2.93 -5.50 22.47
N LYS A 208 1.89 -5.27 23.27
CA LYS A 208 0.52 -5.11 22.75
C LYS A 208 0.19 -3.66 22.44
N HIS A 209 0.77 -2.74 23.22
CA HIS A 209 0.52 -1.31 23.10
C HIS A 209 1.83 -0.53 23.19
N TYR A 210 1.87 0.66 22.62
CA TYR A 210 3.05 1.55 22.71
C TYR A 210 3.38 1.91 24.16
N SER A 211 2.37 1.99 25.01
CA SER A 211 2.51 2.32 26.44
C SER A 211 3.00 1.16 27.33
N ASP A 212 3.27 -0.01 26.78
CA ASP A 212 3.83 -1.14 27.53
C ASP A 212 5.27 -0.90 27.97
N VAL A 213 5.91 0.13 27.39
CA VAL A 213 7.26 0.60 27.78
C VAL A 213 7.21 2.09 28.16
N PRO A 214 8.15 2.59 28.98
CA PRO A 214 8.28 4.02 29.29
C PRO A 214 8.42 4.91 28.04
N GLU A 215 8.10 6.19 28.17
CA GLU A 215 8.34 7.19 27.10
C GLU A 215 9.84 7.23 26.72
N GLY A 216 10.11 7.22 25.41
CA GLY A 216 11.46 7.20 24.86
C GLY A 216 12.08 5.81 24.78
N GLU A 217 11.44 4.76 25.28
CA GLU A 217 11.93 3.40 25.18
C GLU A 217 11.47 2.72 23.88
N VAL A 218 12.33 1.82 23.38
CA VAL A 218 12.08 1.06 22.14
C VAL A 218 11.22 -0.16 22.44
N LEU A 219 10.32 -0.49 21.48
CA LEU A 219 9.46 -1.66 21.53
C LEU A 219 9.28 -2.28 20.14
N ALA A 220 8.82 -3.52 20.13
CA ALA A 220 8.35 -4.21 18.94
C ALA A 220 6.91 -4.65 19.15
N LEU A 221 6.05 -4.45 18.15
CA LEU A 221 4.66 -4.91 18.15
C LEU A 221 4.25 -5.35 16.73
N PHE A 222 3.06 -5.94 16.60
CA PHE A 222 2.42 -6.13 15.30
C PHE A 222 1.36 -5.05 15.12
N ASN A 223 1.50 -4.24 14.07
CA ASN A 223 0.55 -3.19 13.76
C ASN A 223 -0.77 -3.74 13.16
N ASP A 224 -1.76 -2.87 12.94
CA ASP A 224 -3.07 -3.25 12.40
C ASP A 224 -3.00 -3.87 10.98
N ALA A 225 -1.92 -3.61 10.24
CA ALA A 225 -1.65 -4.26 8.96
C ALA A 225 -1.11 -5.69 9.11
N GLY A 226 -0.81 -6.12 10.34
CA GLY A 226 -0.26 -7.43 10.68
C GLY A 226 1.23 -7.57 10.40
N TYR A 227 1.98 -6.49 10.30
CA TYR A 227 3.44 -6.48 10.14
C TYR A 227 4.15 -6.14 11.44
N LEU A 228 5.34 -6.74 11.63
CA LEU A 228 6.25 -6.36 12.71
C LEU A 228 6.61 -4.88 12.56
N GLU A 229 6.47 -4.15 13.65
CA GLU A 229 6.78 -2.74 13.74
C GLU A 229 7.79 -2.50 14.86
N ILE A 230 8.84 -1.74 14.56
CA ILE A 230 9.77 -1.22 15.54
C ILE A 230 9.42 0.23 15.81
N SER A 231 9.14 0.53 17.07
CA SER A 231 8.65 1.83 17.50
C SER A 231 9.35 2.31 18.76
N MET A 232 9.17 3.56 19.09
CA MET A 232 9.53 4.13 20.40
C MET A 232 8.33 4.84 20.99
N ASN A 233 8.02 4.58 22.26
CA ASN A 233 6.89 5.22 22.90
C ASN A 233 7.06 6.75 22.93
N ARG A 234 6.17 7.48 22.21
CA ARG A 234 6.16 8.95 22.07
C ARG A 234 7.47 9.56 21.56
N ALA A 235 8.21 8.85 20.71
CA ALA A 235 9.47 9.34 20.17
C ALA A 235 9.66 8.93 18.70
N ASN A 236 10.55 9.62 18.00
CA ASN A 236 10.92 9.33 16.60
C ASN A 236 11.83 8.10 16.55
N ALA A 237 11.26 6.93 16.29
CA ALA A 237 12.01 5.67 16.21
C ALA A 237 13.02 5.68 15.04
N ALA A 238 12.60 6.10 13.85
CA ALA A 238 13.47 6.13 12.68
C ALA A 238 14.72 6.98 12.89
N GLY A 239 14.53 8.21 13.40
CA GLY A 239 15.62 9.15 13.66
C GLY A 239 16.54 8.71 14.80
N LEU A 240 15.98 8.36 15.96
CA LEU A 240 16.77 8.03 17.15
C LEU A 240 17.50 6.68 17.06
N LEU A 241 16.88 5.67 16.42
CA LEU A 241 17.53 4.38 16.19
C LEU A 241 18.44 4.41 14.95
N GLY A 242 18.36 5.47 14.16
CA GLY A 242 19.11 5.64 12.91
C GLY A 242 18.75 4.56 11.88
N LEU A 243 17.49 4.12 11.86
CA LEU A 243 16.97 3.17 10.90
C LEU A 243 16.26 3.90 9.76
N ALA A 244 16.35 3.33 8.55
CA ALA A 244 15.77 3.87 7.34
C ALA A 244 15.17 2.75 6.50
N TYR A 245 14.53 3.11 5.41
CA TYR A 245 14.10 2.16 4.38
C TYR A 245 15.24 1.21 3.98
N GLY A 246 14.97 -0.09 3.97
CA GLY A 246 15.97 -1.13 3.69
C GLY A 246 16.84 -1.54 4.87
N SER A 247 16.74 -0.88 6.06
CA SER A 247 17.46 -1.31 7.25
C SER A 247 17.07 -2.73 7.65
N LEU A 248 18.06 -3.55 8.00
CA LEU A 248 17.85 -4.94 8.37
C LEU A 248 17.32 -5.07 9.79
N VAL A 249 16.37 -5.98 9.97
CA VAL A 249 15.83 -6.43 11.26
C VAL A 249 15.85 -7.95 11.25
N MET A 250 16.45 -8.56 12.28
CA MET A 250 16.59 -9.99 12.40
C MET A 250 15.75 -10.51 13.56
N VAL A 251 15.13 -11.68 13.39
CA VAL A 251 14.44 -12.42 14.44
C VAL A 251 15.14 -13.75 14.59
N GLU A 252 15.87 -13.93 15.67
CA GLU A 252 16.58 -15.17 16.02
C GLU A 252 15.74 -15.98 17.02
N VAL A 253 15.76 -17.31 16.92
CA VAL A 253 15.11 -18.20 17.88
C VAL A 253 16.14 -19.05 18.61
N PHE A 254 15.84 -19.34 19.87
CA PHE A 254 16.70 -20.16 20.76
C PHE A 254 15.86 -21.28 21.38
N GLU A 255 16.53 -22.38 21.70
CA GLU A 255 15.92 -23.49 22.45
C GLU A 255 15.67 -23.10 23.92
#